data_3f6b6406240a66bfde16d9693844be20
#
_entry.id   3f6b6406240a66bfde16d9693844be20
#
_cell.length_a   1.000
_cell.length_b   1.000
_cell.length_c   1.000
_cell.angle_alpha   90.00
_cell.angle_beta   90.00
_cell.angle_gamma   90.00
#
_symmetry.space_group_name_H-M   'P 1'
#
loop_
_entity.id
_entity.type
_entity.pdbx_description
1 polymer ?
#
loop_
_entity_poly.entity_id
_entity_poly.type
_entity_poly.pdbx_seq_one_letter_code
_entity_poly.pdbx_strand_id
1 'polypeptide(L)'
;MGQPKITEIEAQLGEWEFLKELPQEIDGFKLTMGQGIDGQILTIASYSNEAMHSKLDLIYTSETFDYVPVKTIGMHTFRDIRYFCRDRDKFAKMMHEKLPELLADVNREKKHQMG
;
A
#
# COMPACT_ATOMS: atom_id res chain seq x y z
N MET A 1 -26.28 -8.29 5.09
CA MET A 1 -25.30 -7.42 5.72
C MET A 1 -24.46 -6.74 4.66
N GLY A 2 -24.25 -5.44 4.79
CA GLY A 2 -23.46 -4.70 3.84
C GLY A 2 -21.95 -4.82 4.09
N GLN A 3 -21.18 -4.32 3.15
CA GLN A 3 -19.75 -4.20 3.30
C GLN A 3 -19.43 -3.14 4.36
N PRO A 4 -18.31 -3.25 5.08
CA PRO A 4 -17.94 -2.23 6.05
C PRO A 4 -17.65 -0.90 5.35
N LYS A 5 -18.00 0.17 6.04
CA LYS A 5 -17.74 1.52 5.52
C LYS A 5 -16.24 1.83 5.65
N ILE A 6 -15.73 2.65 4.74
CA ILE A 6 -14.33 3.04 4.74
C ILE A 6 -13.92 3.70 6.06
N THR A 7 -14.82 4.44 6.71
CA THR A 7 -14.57 5.05 8.00
C THR A 7 -14.43 4.02 9.12
N GLU A 8 -15.16 2.91 9.01
CA GLU A 8 -15.04 1.81 9.97
C GLU A 8 -13.70 1.11 9.86
N ILE A 9 -13.24 0.93 8.62
CA ILE A 9 -11.94 0.33 8.34
C ILE A 9 -10.83 1.22 8.88
N GLU A 10 -10.93 2.53 8.67
CA GLU A 10 -9.96 3.48 9.20
C GLU A 10 -9.88 3.39 10.72
N ALA A 11 -11.02 3.30 11.40
CA ALA A 11 -11.07 3.21 12.86
C ALA A 11 -10.41 1.93 13.39
N GLN A 12 -10.36 0.87 12.59
CA GLN A 12 -9.77 -0.42 12.98
C GLN A 12 -8.26 -0.50 12.76
N LEU A 13 -7.67 0.47 12.06
CA LEU A 13 -6.25 0.42 11.70
C LEU A 13 -5.33 0.37 12.92
N GLY A 14 -5.68 1.06 13.99
CA GLY A 14 -4.86 1.08 15.21
C GLY A 14 -4.74 -0.26 15.91
N GLU A 15 -5.68 -1.18 15.65
CA GLU A 15 -5.73 -2.50 16.26
C GLU A 15 -5.22 -3.60 15.33
N TRP A 16 -4.85 -3.25 14.11
CA TRP A 16 -4.43 -4.23 13.12
C TRP A 16 -2.95 -4.59 13.32
N GLU A 17 -2.69 -5.80 13.76
CA GLU A 17 -1.34 -6.28 14.06
C GLU A 17 -0.37 -6.18 12.89
N PHE A 18 -0.85 -6.42 11.68
CA PHE A 18 -0.05 -6.30 10.47
C PHE A 18 0.70 -4.96 10.39
N LEU A 19 0.01 -3.86 10.72
CA LEU A 19 0.62 -2.53 10.66
C LEU A 19 1.73 -2.36 11.69
N LYS A 20 1.64 -3.05 12.82
CA LYS A 20 2.65 -2.99 13.87
C LYS A 20 3.91 -3.77 13.49
N GLU A 21 3.76 -4.73 12.59
CA GLU A 21 4.86 -5.58 12.14
C GLU A 21 5.60 -5.05 10.92
N LEU A 22 5.08 -4.00 10.28
CA LEU A 22 5.72 -3.42 9.11
C LEU A 22 7.06 -2.79 9.47
N PRO A 23 8.14 -3.10 8.74
CA PRO A 23 9.43 -2.47 9.00
C PRO A 23 9.37 -0.98 8.68
N GLN A 24 10.10 -0.19 9.47
CA GLN A 24 10.13 1.27 9.31
C GLN A 24 10.86 1.68 8.04
N GLU A 25 11.78 0.84 7.57
CA GLU A 25 12.61 1.15 6.41
C GLU A 25 12.98 -0.14 5.68
N ILE A 26 12.83 -0.14 4.34
CA ILE A 26 13.20 -1.25 3.46
C ILE A 26 13.79 -0.67 2.17
N ASP A 27 15.01 -1.05 1.81
CA ASP A 27 15.61 -0.74 0.51
C ASP A 27 15.52 0.75 0.12
N GLY A 28 15.67 1.64 1.09
CA GLY A 28 15.61 3.08 0.88
C GLY A 28 14.22 3.67 0.98
N PHE A 29 13.19 2.83 1.17
CA PHE A 29 11.81 3.29 1.40
C PHE A 29 11.56 3.46 2.89
N LYS A 30 10.90 4.54 3.23
CA LYS A 30 10.53 4.84 4.62
C LYS A 30 9.02 4.72 4.80
N LEU A 31 8.62 4.10 5.90
CA LEU A 31 7.22 3.88 6.22
C LEU A 31 6.57 5.13 6.78
N THR A 32 5.38 5.45 6.27
CA THR A 32 4.51 6.48 6.81
C THR A 32 3.11 5.87 6.97
N MET A 33 2.44 6.17 8.08
CA MET A 33 1.09 5.70 8.34
C MET A 33 0.17 6.84 8.68
N GLY A 34 -1.15 6.57 8.71
CA GLY A 34 -2.13 7.56 9.10
C GLY A 34 -2.43 8.60 8.04
N GLN A 35 -2.33 8.23 6.77
CA GLN A 35 -2.56 9.13 5.64
C GLN A 35 -4.01 9.56 5.48
N GLY A 36 -4.96 8.79 6.02
CA GLY A 36 -6.37 9.13 6.01
C GLY A 36 -7.10 8.76 4.74
N ILE A 37 -8.32 9.30 4.63
CA ILE A 37 -9.24 8.99 3.54
C ILE A 37 -9.25 10.15 2.53
N ASP A 38 -9.15 9.79 1.25
CA ASP A 38 -9.31 10.73 0.15
C ASP A 38 -10.36 10.14 -0.81
N GLY A 39 -11.57 10.70 -0.75
CA GLY A 39 -12.69 10.17 -1.54
C GLY A 39 -13.05 8.75 -1.13
N GLN A 40 -12.87 7.81 -2.04
CA GLN A 40 -13.17 6.40 -1.81
C GLN A 40 -11.92 5.57 -1.51
N ILE A 41 -10.80 6.23 -1.27
CA ILE A 41 -9.51 5.56 -1.04
C ILE A 41 -9.01 5.87 0.37
N LEU A 42 -8.70 4.81 1.11
CA LEU A 42 -8.06 4.91 2.42
C LEU A 42 -6.62 4.42 2.27
N THR A 43 -5.66 5.30 2.52
CA THR A 43 -4.25 4.90 2.53
C THR A 43 -3.90 4.33 3.90
N ILE A 44 -3.62 3.04 3.94
CA ILE A 44 -3.32 2.30 5.16
C ILE A 44 -1.89 2.55 5.60
N ALA A 45 -0.96 2.41 4.67
CA ALA A 45 0.46 2.60 4.90
C ALA A 45 1.12 2.99 3.59
N SER A 46 2.23 3.71 3.67
CA SER A 46 2.95 4.17 2.49
C SER A 46 4.44 4.01 2.71
N TYR A 47 5.11 3.41 1.75
CA TYR A 47 6.57 3.36 1.68
C TYR A 47 7.02 4.32 0.60
N SER A 48 7.81 5.32 0.96
CA SER A 48 8.28 6.32 0.00
C SER A 48 9.79 6.40 -0.05
N ASN A 49 10.30 6.59 -1.27
CA ASN A 49 11.71 6.82 -1.53
C ASN A 49 11.83 8.17 -2.24
N GLU A 50 12.15 9.21 -1.47
CA GLU A 50 12.21 10.57 -1.99
C GLU A 50 13.31 10.75 -3.02
N ALA A 51 14.45 10.09 -2.82
CA ALA A 51 15.58 10.18 -3.75
C ALA A 51 15.22 9.65 -5.14
N MET A 52 14.33 8.66 -5.20
CA MET A 52 13.90 8.05 -6.46
C MET A 52 12.56 8.58 -6.96
N HIS A 53 11.90 9.48 -6.21
CA HIS A 53 10.56 9.98 -6.52
C HIS A 53 9.57 8.83 -6.76
N SER A 54 9.60 7.85 -5.88
CA SER A 54 8.76 6.67 -6.01
C SER A 54 8.17 6.27 -4.65
N LYS A 55 7.05 5.59 -4.69
CA LYS A 55 6.41 5.11 -3.47
C LYS A 55 5.52 3.91 -3.75
N LEU A 56 5.21 3.17 -2.69
CA LEU A 56 4.24 2.08 -2.69
C LEU A 56 3.23 2.38 -1.60
N ASP A 57 1.98 2.58 -1.98
CA ASP A 57 0.88 2.79 -1.04
C ASP A 57 0.08 1.50 -0.90
N LEU A 58 -0.22 1.12 0.33
CA LEU A 58 -1.15 0.04 0.61
C LEU A 58 -2.49 0.70 0.91
N ILE A 59 -3.49 0.45 0.08
CA ILE A 59 -4.78 1.12 0.19
C ILE A 59 -5.94 0.15 0.31
N TYR A 60 -7.06 0.69 0.81
CA TYR A 60 -8.38 0.09 0.68
C TYR A 60 -9.21 1.03 -0.18
N THR A 61 -9.99 0.47 -1.11
CA THR A 61 -10.90 1.27 -1.92
C THR A 61 -12.34 0.81 -1.71
N SER A 62 -13.23 1.75 -1.43
CA SER A 62 -14.66 1.47 -1.29
C SER A 62 -15.39 1.36 -2.63
N GLU A 63 -14.72 1.66 -3.74
CA GLU A 63 -15.28 1.48 -5.08
C GLU A 63 -15.56 0.00 -5.36
N THR A 64 -14.63 -0.88 -4.96
CA THR A 64 -14.71 -2.31 -5.22
C THR A 64 -14.58 -3.15 -3.95
N PHE A 65 -14.45 -2.49 -2.80
CA PHE A 65 -14.28 -3.12 -1.48
C PHE A 65 -13.03 -4.00 -1.41
N ASP A 66 -11.92 -3.50 -1.95
CA ASP A 66 -10.68 -4.25 -2.05
C ASP A 66 -9.50 -3.54 -1.40
N TYR A 67 -8.57 -4.35 -0.90
CA TYR A 67 -7.22 -3.91 -0.50
C TYR A 67 -6.31 -4.14 -1.70
N VAL A 68 -5.47 -3.18 -2.03
CA VAL A 68 -4.58 -3.28 -3.20
C VAL A 68 -3.34 -2.41 -3.00
N PRO A 69 -2.15 -2.88 -3.44
CA PRO A 69 -0.96 -2.02 -3.45
C PRO A 69 -0.99 -1.12 -4.69
N VAL A 70 -0.58 0.13 -4.49
CA VAL A 70 -0.52 1.14 -5.56
C VAL A 70 0.91 1.63 -5.68
N LYS A 71 1.49 1.49 -6.85
CA LYS A 71 2.84 1.93 -7.14
C LYS A 71 2.80 3.31 -7.76
N THR A 72 3.66 4.21 -7.29
CA THR A 72 3.88 5.52 -7.91
C THR A 72 5.35 5.59 -8.31
N ILE A 73 5.60 5.74 -9.60
CA ILE A 73 6.96 5.78 -10.16
C ILE A 73 7.07 7.06 -11.00
N GLY A 74 7.73 8.05 -10.43
CA GLY A 74 7.76 9.38 -11.02
C GLY A 74 6.37 9.99 -11.04
N MET A 75 5.84 10.25 -12.23
CA MET A 75 4.50 10.84 -12.41
C MET A 75 3.42 9.79 -12.70
N HIS A 76 3.78 8.52 -12.73
CA HIS A 76 2.86 7.44 -13.06
C HIS A 76 2.41 6.69 -11.82
N THR A 77 1.10 6.48 -11.69
CA THR A 77 0.49 5.77 -10.58
C THR A 77 -0.37 4.64 -11.12
N PHE A 78 -0.17 3.43 -10.62
CA PHE A 78 -0.95 2.29 -11.06
C PHE A 78 -1.13 1.26 -9.94
N ARG A 79 -2.29 0.59 -9.96
CA ARG A 79 -2.62 -0.45 -8.99
C ARG A 79 -2.02 -1.78 -9.44
N ASP A 80 -1.45 -2.52 -8.49
CA ASP A 80 -0.94 -3.87 -8.79
C ASP A 80 -2.05 -4.88 -8.54
N ILE A 81 -2.78 -5.22 -9.60
CA ILE A 81 -3.96 -6.08 -9.51
C ILE A 81 -3.62 -7.54 -9.20
N ARG A 82 -2.34 -7.92 -9.21
CA ARG A 82 -1.92 -9.28 -8.81
C ARG A 82 -2.17 -9.54 -7.33
N TYR A 83 -2.19 -8.48 -6.52
CA TYR A 83 -2.27 -8.57 -5.07
C TYR A 83 -3.51 -7.95 -4.47
N PHE A 84 -4.54 -7.80 -5.29
CA PHE A 84 -5.77 -7.22 -4.82
C PHE A 84 -6.62 -8.27 -4.07
N CYS A 85 -7.24 -7.87 -2.98
CA CYS A 85 -7.92 -8.82 -2.11
C CYS A 85 -9.01 -8.14 -1.27
N ARG A 86 -10.18 -8.78 -1.16
CA ARG A 86 -11.27 -8.27 -0.31
C ARG A 86 -11.08 -8.64 1.16
N ASP A 87 -10.34 -9.70 1.42
CA ASP A 87 -10.09 -10.18 2.78
C ASP A 87 -8.86 -9.46 3.35
N ARG A 88 -9.06 -8.72 4.43
CA ARG A 88 -7.99 -7.96 5.09
C ARG A 88 -6.84 -8.85 5.53
N ASP A 89 -7.15 -10.00 6.11
CA ASP A 89 -6.13 -10.91 6.64
C ASP A 89 -5.33 -11.58 5.55
N LYS A 90 -5.98 -11.93 4.44
CA LYS A 90 -5.28 -12.46 3.27
C LYS A 90 -4.38 -11.40 2.65
N PHE A 91 -4.86 -10.17 2.56
CA PHE A 91 -4.05 -9.07 2.05
C PHE A 91 -2.82 -8.84 2.93
N ALA A 92 -3.01 -8.83 4.25
CA ALA A 92 -1.91 -8.68 5.19
C ALA A 92 -0.84 -9.76 5.00
N LYS A 93 -1.28 -11.00 4.85
CA LYS A 93 -0.38 -12.14 4.64
C LYS A 93 0.39 -12.00 3.33
N MET A 94 -0.30 -11.64 2.25
CA MET A 94 0.35 -11.42 0.95
C MET A 94 1.39 -10.31 1.03
N MET A 95 1.05 -9.19 1.68
CA MET A 95 1.96 -8.07 1.79
C MET A 95 3.16 -8.40 2.66
N HIS A 96 2.95 -9.16 3.73
CA HIS A 96 4.04 -9.60 4.58
C HIS A 96 5.08 -10.42 3.79
N GLU A 97 4.61 -11.28 2.89
CA GLU A 97 5.49 -12.11 2.06
C GLU A 97 6.08 -11.35 0.86
N LYS A 98 5.30 -10.47 0.24
CA LYS A 98 5.63 -9.88 -1.06
C LYS A 98 6.12 -8.44 -1.01
N LEU A 99 6.08 -7.81 0.15
CA LEU A 99 6.49 -6.41 0.27
C LEU A 99 7.90 -6.14 -0.27
N PRO A 100 8.92 -6.95 0.07
CA PRO A 100 10.26 -6.74 -0.49
C PRO A 100 10.29 -6.83 -2.02
N GLU A 101 9.54 -7.77 -2.61
CA GLU A 101 9.46 -7.91 -4.07
C GLU A 101 8.79 -6.71 -4.71
N LEU A 102 7.71 -6.20 -4.10
CA LEU A 102 6.99 -5.04 -4.61
C LEU A 102 7.88 -3.80 -4.61
N LEU A 103 8.64 -3.60 -3.55
CA LEU A 103 9.56 -2.47 -3.45
C LEU A 103 10.73 -2.62 -4.43
N ALA A 104 11.23 -3.85 -4.62
CA ALA A 104 12.26 -4.11 -5.61
C ALA A 104 11.75 -3.84 -7.03
N ASP A 105 10.50 -4.19 -7.31
CA ASP A 105 9.87 -3.91 -8.60
C ASP A 105 9.77 -2.41 -8.85
N VAL A 106 9.39 -1.63 -7.83
CA VAL A 106 9.32 -0.17 -7.94
C VAL A 106 10.69 0.40 -8.29
N ASN A 107 11.74 -0.04 -7.58
CA ASN A 107 13.10 0.40 -7.84
C ASN A 107 13.57 0.05 -9.26
N ARG A 108 13.25 -1.15 -9.72
CA ARG A 108 13.63 -1.60 -11.06
C ARG A 108 12.93 -0.80 -12.14
N GLU A 109 11.63 -0.56 -11.98
CA GLU A 109 10.86 0.25 -12.92
C GLU A 109 11.39 1.69 -12.99
N LYS A 110 11.74 2.25 -11.83
CA LYS A 110 12.28 3.61 -11.78
C LYS A 110 13.61 3.69 -12.51
N LYS A 111 14.48 2.69 -12.33
CA LYS A 111 15.78 2.63 -13.03
C LYS A 111 15.58 2.58 -14.55
N HIS A 112 14.58 1.86 -15.03
CA HIS A 112 14.25 1.83 -16.46
C HIS A 112 13.84 3.21 -16.98
N GLN A 113 13.07 3.96 -16.18
CA GLN A 113 12.66 5.30 -16.56
C GLN A 113 13.84 6.28 -16.59
N MET A 114 14.81 6.09 -15.73
CA MET A 114 15.98 6.97 -15.63
C MET A 114 17.07 6.62 -16.64
N GLY A 115 17.09 5.38 -17.09
CA GLY A 115 18.07 4.88 -18.00
C GLY A 115 17.63 4.87 -19.42
#